data_100e9703f892083a6daaf22ae457c31e
#
_entry.id   100e9703f892083a6daaf22ae457c31e
#
_cell.length_a   1.000
_cell.length_b   1.000
_cell.length_c   1.000
_cell.angle_alpha   90.00
_cell.angle_beta   90.00
_cell.angle_gamma   90.00
#
_symmetry.space_group_name_H-M   'P 1'
#
loop_
_entity.id
_entity.type
_entity.pdbx_description
1 polymer ?
#
loop_
_entity_poly.entity_id
_entity_poly.type
_entity_poly.pdbx_seq_one_letter_code
_entity_poly.pdbx_strand_id
1 'polypeptide(L)'
;ELSNSLINAVYQDRKGFIWIATENGLNKFDGTRFSIYRHNATDSTSLKNNYVRTLFEDSRGNFWIGCINGLQRYDRATDNFHELFISRKDGRKNPHITSIIERRNGDLWIATSGQGAISLKKNSNPASFHIETELTDRIGSNYLNVIFEDSRQNLWIATEEKGLYRYSPESKELKSYKAPYHIAGDDV
;
A
#
# COMPACT_ATOMS: atom_id res chain seq x y z
N GLU A 1 15.86 -6.02 -19.87
CA GLU A 1 15.19 -7.17 -19.21
C GLU A 1 14.69 -6.76 -17.83
N LEU A 2 13.67 -7.49 -17.32
CA LEU A 2 13.11 -7.28 -15.99
C LEU A 2 14.03 -7.82 -14.88
N SER A 3 13.94 -7.24 -13.69
CA SER A 3 14.68 -7.70 -12.51
C SER A 3 14.22 -9.07 -11.99
N ASN A 4 12.93 -9.43 -12.23
CA ASN A 4 12.32 -10.70 -11.83
C ASN A 4 11.03 -10.94 -12.62
N SER A 5 10.62 -12.20 -12.79
CA SER A 5 9.39 -12.60 -13.50
C SER A 5 8.15 -12.60 -12.60
N LEU A 6 8.30 -12.55 -11.27
CA LEU A 6 7.18 -12.46 -10.33
C LEU A 6 6.78 -11.00 -10.15
N ILE A 7 5.74 -10.61 -10.88
CA ILE A 7 5.23 -9.23 -10.92
C ILE A 7 4.12 -9.06 -9.88
N ASN A 8 4.26 -8.04 -9.04
CA ASN A 8 3.27 -7.70 -8.01
C ASN A 8 2.36 -6.54 -8.44
N ALA A 9 2.89 -5.56 -9.18
CA ALA A 9 2.13 -4.42 -9.67
C ALA A 9 2.76 -3.82 -10.93
N VAL A 10 1.90 -3.22 -11.77
CA VAL A 10 2.30 -2.39 -12.90
C VAL A 10 1.59 -1.06 -12.78
N TYR A 11 2.30 0.04 -12.98
CA TYR A 11 1.77 1.39 -12.85
C TYR A 11 2.36 2.32 -13.91
N GLN A 12 1.53 3.11 -14.58
CA GLN A 12 2.00 4.19 -15.45
C GLN A 12 1.96 5.51 -14.70
N ASP A 13 3.11 6.18 -14.56
CA ASP A 13 3.15 7.49 -13.93
C ASP A 13 2.73 8.61 -14.90
N ARG A 14 2.48 9.82 -14.37
CA ARG A 14 2.04 10.97 -15.17
C ARG A 14 3.03 11.46 -16.21
N LYS A 15 4.30 11.03 -16.13
CA LYS A 15 5.34 11.29 -17.14
C LYS A 15 5.35 10.23 -18.24
N GLY A 16 4.51 9.20 -18.14
CA GLY A 16 4.39 8.12 -19.12
C GLY A 16 5.33 6.94 -18.87
N PHE A 17 6.17 6.96 -17.85
CA PHE A 17 7.01 5.82 -17.51
C PHE A 17 6.16 4.67 -16.98
N ILE A 18 6.48 3.43 -17.40
CA ILE A 18 5.88 2.23 -16.84
C ILE A 18 6.75 1.71 -15.70
N TRP A 19 6.18 1.61 -14.53
CA TRP A 19 6.82 1.07 -13.34
C TRP A 19 6.31 -0.33 -13.06
N ILE A 20 7.23 -1.26 -12.78
CA ILE A 20 6.92 -2.67 -12.58
C ILE A 20 7.54 -3.11 -11.25
N ALA A 21 6.68 -3.36 -10.29
CA ALA A 21 7.03 -3.87 -8.97
C ALA A 21 7.19 -5.39 -9.05
N THR A 22 8.31 -5.90 -8.55
CA THR A 22 8.61 -7.32 -8.55
C THR A 22 9.03 -7.81 -7.16
N GLU A 23 9.19 -9.12 -7.02
CA GLU A 23 9.76 -9.71 -5.80
C GLU A 23 11.28 -9.48 -5.65
N ASN A 24 11.96 -8.99 -6.68
CA ASN A 24 13.40 -8.73 -6.66
C ASN A 24 13.79 -7.41 -7.31
N GLY A 25 13.13 -6.34 -6.93
CA GLY A 25 13.43 -4.96 -7.36
C GLY A 25 12.25 -4.25 -8.00
N LEU A 26 12.47 -2.98 -8.27
CA LEU A 26 11.58 -2.09 -8.98
C LEU A 26 12.18 -1.78 -10.35
N ASN A 27 11.36 -1.86 -11.39
CA ASN A 27 11.77 -1.57 -12.76
C ASN A 27 11.03 -0.35 -13.28
N LYS A 28 11.74 0.53 -13.98
CA LYS A 28 11.18 1.68 -14.68
C LYS A 28 11.49 1.55 -16.16
N PHE A 29 10.46 1.56 -17.00
CA PHE A 29 10.59 1.48 -18.45
C PHE A 29 10.25 2.82 -19.07
N ASP A 30 11.13 3.34 -19.92
CA ASP A 30 11.02 4.63 -20.59
C ASP A 30 10.46 4.54 -22.03
N GLY A 31 10.02 3.35 -22.46
CA GLY A 31 9.62 3.03 -23.82
C GLY A 31 10.71 2.33 -24.63
N THR A 32 11.97 2.35 -24.17
CA THR A 32 13.12 1.73 -24.85
C THR A 32 13.97 0.89 -23.92
N ARG A 33 14.16 1.35 -22.68
CA ARG A 33 15.07 0.75 -21.70
C ARG A 33 14.43 0.55 -20.36
N PHE A 34 14.95 -0.46 -19.62
CA PHE A 34 14.65 -0.68 -18.23
C PHE A 34 15.75 -0.13 -17.34
N SER A 35 15.40 0.73 -16.40
CA SER A 35 16.22 1.04 -15.21
C SER A 35 15.76 0.14 -14.08
N ILE A 36 16.71 -0.53 -13.42
CA ILE A 36 16.42 -1.48 -12.34
C ILE A 36 16.93 -0.90 -11.03
N TYR A 37 16.04 -0.80 -10.04
CA TYR A 37 16.35 -0.35 -8.69
C TYR A 37 16.30 -1.53 -7.73
N ARG A 38 17.30 -1.62 -6.87
CA ARG A 38 17.41 -2.67 -5.83
C ARG A 38 17.86 -2.08 -4.50
N HIS A 39 17.60 -2.82 -3.45
CA HIS A 39 18.13 -2.50 -2.13
C HIS A 39 19.66 -2.61 -2.12
N ASN A 40 20.30 -1.60 -1.56
CA ASN A 40 21.72 -1.57 -1.27
C ASN A 40 21.91 -1.16 0.20
N ALA A 41 22.45 -2.06 1.02
CA ALA A 41 22.63 -1.84 2.46
C ALA A 41 23.57 -0.69 2.82
N THR A 42 24.45 -0.30 1.89
CA THR A 42 25.41 0.82 2.06
C THR A 42 24.88 2.15 1.51
N ASP A 43 23.71 2.14 0.86
CA ASP A 43 23.09 3.32 0.27
C ASP A 43 21.67 3.52 0.84
N SER A 44 21.54 4.46 1.76
CA SER A 44 20.26 4.80 2.41
C SER A 44 19.22 5.41 1.47
N THR A 45 19.63 5.81 0.26
CA THR A 45 18.77 6.37 -0.79
C THR A 45 18.26 5.31 -1.78
N SER A 46 18.73 4.08 -1.65
CA SER A 46 18.26 2.94 -2.45
C SER A 46 16.89 2.42 -1.97
N LEU A 47 16.33 1.43 -2.69
CA LEU A 47 15.13 0.73 -2.21
C LEU A 47 15.34 0.15 -0.81
N LYS A 48 14.34 0.26 0.05
CA LYS A 48 14.34 -0.32 1.40
C LYS A 48 14.35 -1.85 1.39
N ASN A 49 13.69 -2.42 0.38
CA ASN A 49 13.60 -3.86 0.18
C ASN A 49 13.38 -4.18 -1.30
N ASN A 50 13.92 -5.29 -1.78
CA ASN A 50 13.71 -5.73 -3.15
C ASN A 50 12.28 -6.24 -3.40
N TYR A 51 11.57 -6.71 -2.38
CA TYR A 51 10.19 -7.13 -2.53
C TYR A 51 9.27 -5.91 -2.53
N VAL A 52 8.98 -5.41 -3.73
CA VAL A 52 8.06 -4.28 -3.96
C VAL A 52 6.66 -4.83 -4.22
N ARG A 53 5.68 -4.40 -3.42
CA ARG A 53 4.31 -4.94 -3.46
C ARG A 53 3.33 -4.07 -4.22
N THR A 54 3.41 -2.76 -4.06
CA THR A 54 2.44 -1.82 -4.61
C THR A 54 3.08 -0.50 -5.00
N LEU A 55 2.49 0.18 -5.97
CA LEU A 55 2.91 1.46 -6.52
C LEU A 55 1.72 2.39 -6.61
N PHE A 56 1.92 3.67 -6.32
CA PHE A 56 0.86 4.67 -6.41
C PHE A 56 1.44 6.07 -6.64
N GLU A 57 0.83 6.87 -7.51
CA GLU A 57 1.14 8.29 -7.65
C GLU A 57 -0.05 9.13 -7.18
N ASP A 58 0.16 9.99 -6.17
CA ASP A 58 -0.88 10.85 -5.62
C ASP A 58 -1.16 12.07 -6.52
N SER A 59 -2.23 12.81 -6.20
CA SER A 59 -2.65 13.99 -6.97
C SER A 59 -1.62 15.11 -6.98
N ARG A 60 -0.66 15.09 -6.06
CA ARG A 60 0.44 16.06 -5.95
C ARG A 60 1.70 15.63 -6.70
N GLY A 61 1.67 14.45 -7.34
CA GLY A 61 2.79 13.89 -8.08
C GLY A 61 3.83 13.16 -7.23
N ASN A 62 3.54 12.88 -5.94
CA ASN A 62 4.41 12.03 -5.16
C ASN A 62 4.22 10.58 -5.61
N PHE A 63 5.32 9.89 -5.89
CA PHE A 63 5.31 8.49 -6.29
C PHE A 63 5.69 7.61 -5.10
N TRP A 64 4.75 6.78 -4.67
CA TRP A 64 4.80 5.96 -3.48
C TRP A 64 5.13 4.53 -3.82
N ILE A 65 6.05 3.93 -3.07
CA ILE A 65 6.50 2.54 -3.24
C ILE A 65 6.25 1.80 -1.92
N GLY A 66 5.36 0.82 -1.96
CA GLY A 66 5.07 -0.07 -0.84
C GLY A 66 5.89 -1.35 -0.92
N CYS A 67 6.70 -1.60 0.12
CA CYS A 67 7.53 -2.78 0.28
C CYS A 67 7.05 -3.65 1.45
N ILE A 68 7.61 -4.85 1.61
CA ILE A 68 7.30 -5.73 2.74
C ILE A 68 7.77 -5.17 4.10
N ASN A 69 8.63 -4.17 4.13
CA ASN A 69 9.19 -3.58 5.34
C ASN A 69 9.12 -2.05 5.36
N GLY A 70 8.13 -1.46 4.69
CA GLY A 70 7.87 -0.03 4.77
C GLY A 70 7.38 0.64 3.51
N LEU A 71 7.21 1.94 3.65
CA LEU A 71 6.78 2.87 2.60
C LEU A 71 7.93 3.78 2.23
N GLN A 72 8.13 3.98 0.93
CA GLN A 72 9.08 4.94 0.40
C GLN A 72 8.39 5.90 -0.57
N ARG A 73 8.99 7.08 -0.73
CA ARG A 73 8.66 8.02 -1.79
C ARG A 73 9.85 8.15 -2.74
N TYR A 74 9.60 8.01 -4.02
CA TYR A 74 10.58 8.25 -5.06
C TYR A 74 10.75 9.74 -5.31
N ASP A 75 11.98 10.22 -5.28
CA ASP A 75 12.36 11.57 -5.67
C ASP A 75 12.84 11.57 -7.14
N ARG A 76 12.05 12.19 -7.98
CA ARG A 76 12.31 12.26 -9.42
C ARG A 76 13.50 13.17 -9.79
N ALA A 77 13.86 14.12 -8.93
CA ALA A 77 14.94 15.07 -9.20
C ALA A 77 16.31 14.45 -8.97
N THR A 78 16.41 13.60 -7.96
CA THR A 78 17.66 12.96 -7.54
C THR A 78 17.75 11.48 -7.95
N ASP A 79 16.67 10.90 -8.48
CA ASP A 79 16.50 9.47 -8.81
C ASP A 79 16.69 8.55 -7.59
N ASN A 80 16.27 9.02 -6.40
CA ASN A 80 16.48 8.39 -5.11
C ASN A 80 15.16 8.02 -4.43
N PHE A 81 15.25 7.20 -3.37
CA PHE A 81 14.11 6.78 -2.56
C PHE A 81 14.28 7.29 -1.13
N HIS A 82 13.21 7.90 -0.60
CA HIS A 82 13.15 8.39 0.77
C HIS A 82 12.22 7.51 1.59
N GLU A 83 12.75 6.89 2.64
CA GLU A 83 11.96 6.10 3.57
C GLU A 83 11.04 7.00 4.40
N LEU A 84 9.79 6.55 4.58
CA LEU A 84 8.83 7.18 5.49
C LEU A 84 8.61 6.28 6.70
N PHE A 85 8.97 6.80 7.85
CA PHE A 85 8.82 6.07 9.10
C PHE A 85 7.37 6.13 9.57
N ILE A 86 6.72 4.97 9.57
CA ILE A 86 5.41 4.79 10.16
C ILE A 86 5.64 4.28 11.57
N SER A 87 5.65 5.21 12.53
CA SER A 87 5.88 4.88 13.93
C SER A 87 4.60 4.40 14.58
N ARG A 88 4.66 3.24 15.23
CA ARG A 88 3.62 2.77 16.16
C ARG A 88 4.06 3.03 17.60
N LYS A 89 3.08 3.33 18.46
CA LYS A 89 3.30 3.46 19.93
C LYS A 89 3.81 2.16 20.58
N ASP A 90 3.61 1.01 19.92
CA ASP A 90 4.02 -0.32 20.40
C ASP A 90 5.44 -0.73 19.94
N GLY A 91 6.19 0.17 19.30
CA GLY A 91 7.57 -0.07 18.88
C GLY A 91 7.75 -1.06 17.71
N ARG A 92 6.66 -1.51 17.08
CA ARG A 92 6.75 -2.41 15.92
C ARG A 92 7.39 -1.70 14.73
N LYS A 93 8.12 -2.47 13.93
CA LYS A 93 8.82 -1.99 12.72
C LYS A 93 7.82 -1.58 11.63
N ASN A 94 8.35 -0.90 10.63
CA ASN A 94 7.63 -0.51 9.42
C ASN A 94 6.77 -1.64 8.85
N PRO A 95 5.50 -1.34 8.48
CA PRO A 95 4.55 -2.37 8.06
C PRO A 95 4.86 -2.92 6.67
N HIS A 96 4.37 -4.12 6.40
CA HIS A 96 4.25 -4.64 5.04
C HIS A 96 3.10 -3.91 4.33
N ILE A 97 3.42 -3.08 3.35
CA ILE A 97 2.44 -2.29 2.60
C ILE A 97 1.83 -3.15 1.50
N THR A 98 0.51 -3.26 1.49
CA THR A 98 -0.21 -4.10 0.53
C THR A 98 -0.97 -3.30 -0.52
N SER A 99 -1.52 -2.13 -0.15
CA SER A 99 -2.28 -1.27 -1.06
C SER A 99 -2.20 0.19 -0.62
N ILE A 100 -2.18 1.10 -1.58
CA ILE A 100 -2.14 2.55 -1.36
C ILE A 100 -3.19 3.20 -2.25
N ILE A 101 -4.00 4.09 -1.70
CA ILE A 101 -4.94 4.93 -2.45
C ILE A 101 -4.89 6.38 -1.97
N GLU A 102 -5.26 7.29 -2.84
CA GLU A 102 -5.66 8.66 -2.46
C GLU A 102 -7.17 8.75 -2.53
N ARG A 103 -7.79 9.15 -1.42
CA ARG A 103 -9.22 9.40 -1.37
C ARG A 103 -9.57 10.70 -2.10
N ARG A 104 -10.82 10.86 -2.49
CA ARG A 104 -11.32 12.07 -3.16
C ARG A 104 -11.05 13.37 -2.37
N ASN A 105 -10.98 13.30 -1.05
CA ASN A 105 -10.61 14.43 -0.19
C ASN A 105 -9.10 14.73 -0.17
N GLY A 106 -8.29 13.89 -0.83
CA GLY A 106 -6.84 13.99 -0.92
C GLY A 106 -6.07 13.35 0.23
N ASP A 107 -6.74 12.65 1.15
CA ASP A 107 -6.07 11.86 2.18
C ASP A 107 -5.54 10.57 1.56
N LEU A 108 -4.30 10.17 1.91
CA LEU A 108 -3.79 8.86 1.57
C LEU A 108 -4.27 7.82 2.58
N TRP A 109 -4.68 6.67 2.07
CA TRP A 109 -5.01 5.50 2.86
C TRP A 109 -4.19 4.31 2.40
N ILE A 110 -3.70 3.55 3.36
CA ILE A 110 -2.75 2.48 3.17
C ILE A 110 -3.24 1.24 3.90
N ALA A 111 -3.38 0.14 3.17
CA ALA A 111 -3.58 -1.17 3.76
C ALA A 111 -2.24 -1.82 4.08
N THR A 112 -2.18 -2.54 5.18
CA THR A 112 -0.97 -3.25 5.60
C THR A 112 -1.27 -4.69 6.01
N SER A 113 -0.29 -5.55 5.83
CA SER A 113 -0.29 -6.88 6.44
C SER A 113 0.38 -6.80 7.82
N GLY A 114 -0.45 -6.91 8.86
CA GLY A 114 -0.02 -6.98 10.25
C GLY A 114 -0.17 -5.69 11.08
N GLN A 115 -0.59 -4.54 10.49
CA GLN A 115 -0.80 -3.29 11.23
C GLN A 115 -2.15 -2.59 10.92
N GLY A 116 -3.01 -3.23 10.11
CA GLY A 116 -4.31 -2.69 9.75
C GLY A 116 -4.25 -1.52 8.76
N ALA A 117 -5.19 -0.60 8.88
CA ALA A 117 -5.28 0.57 8.02
C ALA A 117 -4.49 1.76 8.59
N ILE A 118 -3.84 2.50 7.71
CA ILE A 118 -3.06 3.70 8.04
C ILE A 118 -3.55 4.84 7.16
N SER A 119 -3.69 6.04 7.70
CA SER A 119 -4.02 7.24 6.94
C SER A 119 -2.96 8.34 7.08
N LEU A 120 -2.88 9.18 6.05
CA LEU A 120 -2.13 10.43 6.06
C LEU A 120 -3.04 11.53 5.52
N LYS A 121 -3.30 12.54 6.35
CA LYS A 121 -4.12 13.67 5.94
C LYS A 121 -3.43 14.52 4.88
N LYS A 122 -4.19 15.01 3.90
CA LYS A 122 -3.72 15.76 2.73
C LYS A 122 -2.70 16.88 3.06
N ASN A 123 -2.91 17.62 4.14
CA ASN A 123 -2.09 18.77 4.51
C ASN A 123 -1.14 18.48 5.68
N SER A 124 -0.98 17.22 6.05
CA SER A 124 -0.09 16.83 7.14
C SER A 124 1.34 16.63 6.64
N ASN A 125 2.30 16.80 7.55
CA ASN A 125 3.68 16.40 7.30
C ASN A 125 3.71 14.89 6.93
N PRO A 126 4.49 14.47 5.92
CA PRO A 126 4.68 13.05 5.58
C PRO A 126 5.11 12.14 6.75
N ALA A 127 5.66 12.72 7.82
CA ALA A 127 5.96 11.99 9.07
C ALA A 127 4.74 11.76 9.98
N SER A 128 3.54 12.27 9.62
CA SER A 128 2.33 12.27 10.46
C SER A 128 1.33 11.20 10.02
N PHE A 129 1.79 9.99 9.72
CA PHE A 129 0.89 8.87 9.47
C PHE A 129 0.11 8.50 10.73
N HIS A 130 -1.18 8.29 10.57
CA HIS A 130 -2.09 7.87 11.63
C HIS A 130 -2.57 6.44 11.41
N ILE A 131 -2.47 5.59 12.44
CA ILE A 131 -3.00 4.24 12.40
C ILE A 131 -4.47 4.32 12.78
N GLU A 132 -5.33 3.84 11.88
CA GLU A 132 -6.78 3.79 12.07
C GLU A 132 -7.16 2.62 13.01
N THR A 133 -6.78 2.76 14.29
CA THR A 133 -6.91 1.68 15.27
C THR A 133 -8.38 1.30 15.48
N GLU A 134 -9.28 2.27 15.68
CA GLU A 134 -10.71 2.00 15.87
C GLU A 134 -11.30 1.21 14.70
N LEU A 135 -11.00 1.62 13.45
CA LEU A 135 -11.48 0.91 12.27
C LEU A 135 -10.89 -0.49 12.18
N THR A 136 -9.59 -0.63 12.44
CA THR A 136 -8.89 -1.91 12.42
C THR A 136 -9.45 -2.87 13.46
N ASP A 137 -9.73 -2.39 14.68
CA ASP A 137 -10.31 -3.19 15.77
C ASP A 137 -11.73 -3.65 15.41
N ARG A 138 -12.53 -2.79 14.80
CA ARG A 138 -13.89 -3.14 14.36
C ARG A 138 -13.91 -4.16 13.21
N ILE A 139 -12.91 -4.11 12.32
CA ILE A 139 -12.70 -5.13 11.28
C ILE A 139 -12.28 -6.46 11.92
N GLY A 140 -11.52 -6.39 13.02
CA GLY A 140 -10.99 -7.56 13.73
C GLY A 140 -9.87 -8.26 12.99
N SER A 141 -9.17 -7.56 12.09
CA SER A 141 -7.98 -8.04 11.39
C SER A 141 -6.98 -6.92 11.17
N ASN A 142 -5.71 -7.21 11.44
CA ASN A 142 -4.57 -6.36 11.09
C ASN A 142 -3.99 -6.70 9.70
N TYR A 143 -4.49 -7.74 9.05
CA TYR A 143 -4.00 -8.25 7.77
C TYR A 143 -4.95 -7.82 6.65
N LEU A 144 -4.64 -6.67 6.04
CA LEU A 144 -5.43 -6.07 4.97
C LEU A 144 -4.70 -6.25 3.64
N ASN A 145 -5.42 -6.73 2.62
CA ASN A 145 -4.85 -6.97 1.29
C ASN A 145 -5.04 -5.79 0.35
N VAL A 146 -6.24 -5.23 0.31
CA VAL A 146 -6.62 -4.15 -0.62
C VAL A 146 -7.50 -3.15 0.10
N ILE A 147 -7.30 -1.87 -0.23
CA ILE A 147 -8.21 -0.79 0.11
C ILE A 147 -8.60 -0.05 -1.16
N PHE A 148 -9.88 0.35 -1.27
CA PHE A 148 -10.44 1.02 -2.44
C PHE A 148 -11.52 2.01 -2.01
N GLU A 149 -11.58 3.18 -2.63
CA GLU A 149 -12.67 4.15 -2.44
C GLU A 149 -13.64 4.10 -3.61
N ASP A 150 -14.93 3.86 -3.33
CA ASP A 150 -15.98 3.85 -4.35
C ASP A 150 -16.44 5.28 -4.73
N SER A 151 -17.32 5.37 -5.75
CA SER A 151 -17.87 6.65 -6.21
C SER A 151 -18.73 7.38 -5.16
N ARG A 152 -19.17 6.67 -4.12
CA ARG A 152 -19.93 7.21 -2.97
C ARG A 152 -19.03 7.50 -1.77
N GLN A 153 -17.69 7.47 -1.96
CA GLN A 153 -16.68 7.72 -0.95
C GLN A 153 -16.65 6.70 0.20
N ASN A 154 -17.25 5.53 0.03
CA ASN A 154 -17.05 4.44 0.97
C ASN A 154 -15.71 3.78 0.72
N LEU A 155 -15.06 3.35 1.80
CA LEU A 155 -13.86 2.53 1.73
C LEU A 155 -14.24 1.05 1.73
N TRP A 156 -13.77 0.33 0.72
CA TRP A 156 -13.85 -1.11 0.63
C TRP A 156 -12.52 -1.70 1.06
N ILE A 157 -12.54 -2.58 2.04
CA ILE A 157 -11.34 -3.11 2.67
C ILE A 157 -11.41 -4.64 2.60
N ALA A 158 -10.53 -5.22 1.80
CA ALA A 158 -10.37 -6.67 1.73
C ALA A 158 -9.32 -7.11 2.74
N THR A 159 -9.67 -8.13 3.52
CA THR A 159 -8.79 -8.73 4.52
C THR A 159 -8.29 -10.10 4.07
N GLU A 160 -7.23 -10.61 4.68
CA GLU A 160 -6.71 -11.94 4.38
C GLU A 160 -7.67 -13.05 4.83
N GLU A 161 -8.32 -12.90 6.01
CA GLU A 161 -9.07 -13.99 6.65
C GLU A 161 -10.52 -13.62 7.01
N LYS A 162 -10.88 -12.34 7.06
CA LYS A 162 -12.17 -11.89 7.60
C LYS A 162 -13.16 -11.42 6.53
N GLY A 163 -12.82 -11.61 5.24
CA GLY A 163 -13.65 -11.21 4.11
C GLY A 163 -13.52 -9.74 3.74
N LEU A 164 -14.60 -9.17 3.19
CA LEU A 164 -14.67 -7.82 2.66
C LEU A 164 -15.50 -6.93 3.58
N TYR A 165 -15.05 -5.70 3.78
CA TYR A 165 -15.74 -4.68 4.57
C TYR A 165 -15.99 -3.43 3.73
N ARG A 166 -17.14 -2.80 3.95
CA ARG A 166 -17.44 -1.46 3.46
C ARG A 166 -17.55 -0.52 4.65
N TYR A 167 -16.73 0.49 4.69
CA TYR A 167 -16.73 1.53 5.72
C TYR A 167 -17.16 2.86 5.11
N SER A 168 -18.17 3.52 5.71
CA SER A 168 -18.58 4.88 5.38
C SER A 168 -17.93 5.84 6.38
N PRO A 169 -16.96 6.67 5.98
CA PRO A 169 -16.29 7.58 6.90
C PRO A 169 -17.19 8.70 7.45
N GLU A 170 -18.22 9.07 6.70
CA GLU A 170 -19.18 10.11 7.10
C GLU A 170 -20.09 9.64 8.22
N SER A 171 -20.74 8.48 8.07
CA SER A 171 -21.65 7.90 9.07
C SER A 171 -20.94 6.99 10.08
N LYS A 172 -19.64 6.67 9.86
CA LYS A 172 -18.88 5.67 10.59
C LYS A 172 -19.50 4.26 10.56
N GLU A 173 -20.39 3.99 9.61
CA GLU A 173 -20.99 2.67 9.43
C GLU A 173 -19.95 1.69 8.86
N LEU A 174 -19.89 0.49 9.45
CA LEU A 174 -19.07 -0.62 8.97
C LEU A 174 -19.97 -1.81 8.67
N LYS A 175 -19.94 -2.27 7.42
CA LYS A 175 -20.65 -3.45 6.93
C LYS A 175 -19.66 -4.54 6.52
N SER A 176 -19.91 -5.78 6.93
CA SER A 176 -19.09 -6.94 6.54
C SER A 176 -19.79 -7.79 5.49
N TYR A 177 -19.00 -8.34 4.57
CA TYR A 177 -19.41 -9.29 3.54
C TYR A 177 -18.50 -10.51 3.66
N LYS A 178 -19.05 -11.60 4.16
CA LYS A 178 -18.32 -12.86 4.36
C LYS A 178 -18.95 -13.94 3.49
N ALA A 179 -18.13 -14.83 2.94
CA ALA A 179 -18.68 -16.05 2.35
C ALA A 179 -19.34 -16.87 3.46
N PRO A 180 -20.47 -17.53 3.17
CA PRO A 180 -21.00 -18.53 4.10
C PRO A 180 -19.92 -19.59 4.32
N TYR A 181 -19.66 -19.95 5.58
CA TYR A 181 -18.83 -21.10 5.89
C TYR A 181 -19.55 -22.34 5.36
N HIS A 182 -19.13 -22.87 4.21
CA HIS A 182 -19.39 -24.24 3.87
C HIS A 182 -18.47 -25.10 4.75
N ILE A 183 -19.03 -25.67 5.80
CA ILE A 183 -18.40 -26.82 6.45
C ILE A 183 -18.46 -27.91 5.39
N ALA A 184 -17.31 -28.22 4.77
CA ALA A 184 -17.18 -29.39 3.92
C ALA A 184 -17.34 -30.62 4.83
N GLY A 185 -18.54 -31.23 4.82
CA GLY A 185 -18.79 -32.44 5.59
C GLY A 185 -20.24 -32.64 6.01
N ASP A 186 -21.21 -32.51 5.11
CA ASP A 186 -22.53 -33.11 5.28
C ASP A 186 -23.06 -33.53 3.89
N ASP A 187 -22.34 -34.45 3.26
CA ASP A 187 -22.89 -35.37 2.27
C ASP A 187 -22.92 -36.75 2.93
N VAL A 188 -24.05 -37.05 3.56
CA VAL A 188 -24.49 -38.43 3.85
C VAL A 188 -25.84 -38.66 3.16
#